data_068274e3b48c68a52ee3679c2f3f5ce9
#
_entry.id   068274e3b48c68a52ee3679c2f3f5ce9
#
_cell.length_a   1.000
_cell.length_b   1.000
_cell.length_c   1.000
_cell.angle_alpha   90.00
_cell.angle_beta   90.00
_cell.angle_gamma   90.00
#
_symmetry.space_group_name_H-M   'P 1'
#
loop_
_entity.id
_entity.type
_entity.pdbx_description
1 polymer ?
#
loop_
_entity_poly.entity_id
_entity_poly.type
_entity_poly.pdbx_seq_one_letter_code
_entity_poly.pdbx_strand_id
1 'polypeptide(L)'
;MASDELAKGRSRVNQSRVNQSPTLEIGSGDDVRVLLVDDEPLVLEGLRRSVHREFVADLASGAEEGLAKLREDGPYPVVVSDMRMPGMDGAEFLAEVRTVSPDSIRVMLTGHSDMEIAVRAVNEGQIFRFLIKPVTPEAFLATLRECVAQYHAARLEKGQLKIAIDALEQLDLGTLTALARAIDAKSAWTAGHSERVTNLALKMGHAMGLPAKSLELMHRGALLHDIGKIGTPPAILDKVGRLDPEEMRIMREHVKIGVRILEPIPCFREALPMVAQHHEWFDGSGYPAGLAGENISLPARIIAVADCYDALVSDRPYRKGLPQRQALEMMRQNSGTQFDPMIIEVFMLLARAAQLA
;
A
#
# COMPACT_ATOMS: atom_id res chain seq x y z
N MET A 1 34.46 -54.02 20.37
CA MET A 1 35.17 -52.74 20.33
C MET A 1 34.85 -52.13 18.97
N ALA A 2 34.08 -51.11 18.99
CA ALA A 2 33.83 -50.05 18.02
C ALA A 2 32.36 -49.63 18.09
N SER A 3 32.03 -49.08 19.24
CA SER A 3 30.82 -48.27 19.45
C SER A 3 31.36 -46.96 19.99
N ASP A 4 31.11 -45.86 19.31
CA ASP A 4 31.29 -44.46 19.73
C ASP A 4 31.99 -43.63 18.65
N GLU A 5 31.15 -43.20 17.66
CA GLU A 5 31.47 -41.97 16.90
C GLU A 5 30.30 -41.59 15.98
N LEU A 6 29.10 -41.33 16.55
CA LEU A 6 27.98 -40.74 15.82
C LEU A 6 27.09 -39.88 16.74
N ALA A 7 27.71 -38.86 17.32
CA ALA A 7 26.94 -37.84 18.05
C ALA A 7 27.75 -36.56 18.22
N LYS A 8 27.89 -35.75 17.15
CA LYS A 8 28.21 -34.30 17.27
C LYS A 8 28.04 -33.64 15.88
N GLY A 9 26.84 -33.27 15.56
CA GLY A 9 26.50 -32.49 14.37
C GLY A 9 25.14 -31.82 14.52
N ARG A 10 24.85 -31.25 15.70
CA ARG A 10 23.71 -30.34 15.85
C ARG A 10 24.11 -28.97 15.36
N SER A 11 23.69 -28.67 14.14
CA SER A 11 23.66 -27.34 13.54
C SER A 11 22.97 -26.37 14.50
N ARG A 12 23.73 -25.39 14.98
CA ARG A 12 23.18 -24.21 15.68
C ARG A 12 22.39 -23.39 14.66
N VAL A 13 21.08 -23.58 14.64
CA VAL A 13 20.17 -22.66 14.00
C VAL A 13 20.22 -21.36 14.80
N ASN A 14 20.61 -20.31 14.10
CA ASN A 14 20.80 -18.95 14.60
C ASN A 14 19.43 -18.36 15.04
N GLN A 15 19.08 -18.51 16.31
CA GLN A 15 17.89 -17.91 16.96
C GLN A 15 18.19 -16.48 17.43
N SER A 16 18.60 -15.61 16.55
CA SER A 16 18.85 -14.22 16.93
C SER A 16 18.45 -13.24 15.83
N ARG A 17 17.17 -13.22 15.46
CA ARG A 17 16.55 -12.09 14.73
C ARG A 17 15.02 -12.14 14.80
N VAL A 18 14.48 -12.35 15.99
CA VAL A 18 13.06 -12.10 16.24
C VAL A 18 13.00 -11.22 17.50
N ASN A 19 12.34 -10.08 17.37
CA ASN A 19 12.12 -9.04 18.38
C ASN A 19 13.26 -8.03 18.59
N GLN A 20 13.48 -7.17 17.62
CA GLN A 20 13.76 -5.78 17.92
C GLN A 20 12.55 -4.96 17.43
N SER A 21 11.57 -4.77 18.31
CA SER A 21 10.66 -3.65 18.22
C SER A 21 11.52 -2.39 18.07
N PRO A 22 11.25 -1.47 17.11
CA PRO A 22 11.93 -0.20 17.10
C PRO A 22 11.53 0.54 18.38
N THR A 23 12.40 0.48 19.38
CA THR A 23 12.37 1.42 20.49
C THR A 23 12.61 2.78 19.84
N LEU A 24 11.52 3.53 19.61
CA LEU A 24 11.64 4.96 19.35
C LEU A 24 12.33 5.53 20.58
N GLU A 25 13.62 5.85 20.46
CA GLU A 25 14.33 6.65 21.42
C GLU A 25 13.53 7.95 21.54
N ILE A 26 12.80 8.09 22.64
CA ILE A 26 12.30 9.37 23.12
C ILE A 26 13.56 10.11 23.48
N GLY A 27 13.98 11.05 22.62
CA GLY A 27 15.12 11.92 22.90
C GLY A 27 14.97 12.45 24.32
N SER A 28 16.05 12.42 25.09
CA SER A 28 16.11 13.03 26.39
C SER A 28 15.59 14.48 26.24
N GLY A 29 14.80 14.99 27.21
CA GLY A 29 14.05 16.26 27.11
C GLY A 29 14.86 17.49 26.69
N ASP A 30 16.18 17.38 26.57
CA ASP A 30 17.10 18.48 26.24
C ASP A 30 17.11 18.89 24.74
N ASP A 31 16.46 18.12 23.84
CA ASP A 31 16.50 18.37 22.39
C ASP A 31 15.13 18.69 21.75
N VAL A 32 14.08 18.85 22.55
CA VAL A 32 12.74 19.17 22.00
C VAL A 32 12.68 20.63 21.59
N ARG A 33 12.61 20.88 20.27
CA ARG A 33 12.51 22.25 19.73
C ARG A 33 11.06 22.74 19.75
N VAL A 34 10.87 23.99 20.15
CA VAL A 34 9.57 24.68 20.10
C VAL A 34 9.75 26.02 19.37
N LEU A 35 8.74 26.41 18.58
CA LEU A 35 8.75 27.69 17.86
C LEU A 35 7.91 28.71 18.64
N LEU A 36 8.50 29.84 18.97
CA LEU A 36 7.85 30.98 19.65
C LEU A 36 7.79 32.15 18.68
N VAL A 37 6.60 32.70 18.46
CA VAL A 37 6.33 33.76 17.49
C VAL A 37 5.63 34.91 18.17
N ASP A 38 6.25 36.08 18.19
CA ASP A 38 5.72 37.33 18.79
C ASP A 38 6.48 38.50 18.16
N ASP A 39 5.83 39.62 17.89
CA ASP A 39 6.49 40.79 17.31
C ASP A 39 7.27 41.61 18.34
N GLU A 40 7.15 41.29 19.63
CA GLU A 40 7.88 41.95 20.72
C GLU A 40 9.13 41.11 21.12
N PRO A 41 10.38 41.57 20.78
CA PRO A 41 11.60 40.82 21.11
C PRO A 41 11.82 40.58 22.62
N LEU A 42 11.33 41.48 23.47
CA LEU A 42 11.45 41.33 24.92
C LEU A 42 10.54 40.23 25.46
N VAL A 43 9.37 40.06 24.87
CA VAL A 43 8.44 38.96 25.18
C VAL A 43 9.06 37.62 24.78
N LEU A 44 9.57 37.51 23.55
CA LEU A 44 10.25 36.30 23.05
C LEU A 44 11.42 35.89 23.96
N GLU A 45 12.28 36.82 24.33
CA GLU A 45 13.40 36.57 25.25
C GLU A 45 12.95 36.15 26.66
N GLY A 46 11.83 36.71 27.12
CA GLY A 46 11.20 36.32 28.39
C GLY A 46 10.69 34.89 28.35
N LEU A 47 9.95 34.54 27.28
CA LEU A 47 9.44 33.18 27.05
C LEU A 47 10.58 32.17 26.90
N ARG A 48 11.62 32.47 26.09
CA ARG A 48 12.79 31.63 25.92
C ARG A 48 13.47 31.32 27.25
N ARG A 49 13.68 32.34 28.10
CA ARG A 49 14.26 32.14 29.43
C ARG A 49 13.42 31.28 30.35
N SER A 50 12.09 31.26 30.16
CA SER A 50 11.20 30.44 30.95
C SER A 50 11.33 28.95 30.63
N VAL A 51 11.76 28.59 29.41
CA VAL A 51 11.77 27.19 28.91
C VAL A 51 13.16 26.61 28.65
N HIS A 52 14.23 27.43 28.67
CA HIS A 52 15.60 27.07 28.25
C HIS A 52 16.22 25.86 28.94
N ARG A 53 15.68 25.43 30.09
CA ARG A 53 16.17 24.26 30.83
C ARG A 53 15.57 22.94 30.31
N GLU A 54 14.47 23.00 29.56
CA GLU A 54 13.73 21.82 29.13
C GLU A 54 13.48 21.76 27.62
N PHE A 55 13.50 22.94 26.97
CA PHE A 55 13.21 23.02 25.53
C PHE A 55 14.20 23.96 24.83
N VAL A 56 14.51 23.62 23.58
CA VAL A 56 15.20 24.52 22.67
C VAL A 56 14.17 25.41 22.00
N ALA A 57 14.13 26.70 22.33
CA ALA A 57 13.18 27.64 21.77
C ALA A 57 13.79 28.38 20.57
N ASP A 58 13.24 28.20 19.40
CA ASP A 58 13.49 29.04 18.23
C ASP A 58 12.50 30.19 18.24
N LEU A 59 13.01 31.39 17.96
CA LEU A 59 12.25 32.63 18.03
C LEU A 59 11.98 33.15 16.62
N ALA A 60 10.78 33.67 16.39
CA ALA A 60 10.43 34.41 15.18
C ALA A 60 9.74 35.72 15.55
N SER A 61 10.17 36.81 14.93
CA SER A 61 9.69 38.16 15.17
C SER A 61 8.38 38.53 14.48
N GLY A 62 7.68 37.50 13.94
CA GLY A 62 6.40 37.62 13.26
C GLY A 62 6.04 36.40 12.46
N ALA A 63 4.84 36.46 11.90
CA ALA A 63 4.23 35.30 11.19
C ALA A 63 5.06 34.84 9.99
N GLU A 64 5.59 35.75 9.16
CA GLU A 64 6.35 35.38 7.96
C GLU A 64 7.64 34.62 8.31
N GLU A 65 8.41 35.13 9.32
CA GLU A 65 9.60 34.44 9.80
C GLU A 65 9.24 33.08 10.43
N GLY A 66 8.14 33.03 11.19
CA GLY A 66 7.63 31.78 11.76
C GLY A 66 7.32 30.72 10.69
N LEU A 67 6.65 31.09 9.60
CA LEU A 67 6.37 30.19 8.47
C LEU A 67 7.64 29.78 7.72
N ALA A 68 8.63 30.69 7.57
CA ALA A 68 9.91 30.35 6.97
C ALA A 68 10.64 29.27 7.80
N LYS A 69 10.75 29.46 9.12
CA LYS A 69 11.37 28.48 10.04
C LYS A 69 10.65 27.13 10.03
N LEU A 70 9.31 27.11 9.95
CA LEU A 70 8.55 25.87 9.84
C LEU A 70 8.90 25.07 8.57
N ARG A 71 9.17 25.77 7.45
CA ARG A 71 9.52 25.13 6.18
C ARG A 71 10.97 24.67 6.12
N GLU A 72 11.89 25.44 6.70
CA GLU A 72 13.34 25.22 6.58
C GLU A 72 13.89 24.34 7.72
N ASP A 73 13.44 24.57 8.96
CA ASP A 73 13.98 23.98 10.19
C ASP A 73 13.02 22.99 10.86
N GLY A 74 11.76 22.88 10.37
CA GLY A 74 10.73 22.04 10.97
C GLY A 74 10.95 20.53 10.79
N PRO A 75 10.10 19.69 11.37
CA PRO A 75 8.88 20.06 12.10
C PRO A 75 9.14 20.47 13.57
N TYR A 76 8.31 21.39 14.07
CA TYR A 76 8.28 21.74 15.49
C TYR A 76 7.11 21.01 16.18
N PRO A 77 7.35 20.31 17.31
CA PRO A 77 6.28 19.71 18.12
C PRO A 77 5.22 20.72 18.57
N VAL A 78 5.66 21.91 18.96
CA VAL A 78 4.79 22.97 19.46
C VAL A 78 5.15 24.30 18.81
N VAL A 79 4.12 25.01 18.34
CA VAL A 79 4.21 26.36 17.83
C VAL A 79 3.35 27.26 18.73
N VAL A 80 3.98 28.27 19.32
CA VAL A 80 3.31 29.27 20.17
C VAL A 80 3.32 30.60 19.43
N SER A 81 2.17 31.24 19.29
CA SER A 81 2.04 32.52 18.61
C SER A 81 1.34 33.53 19.49
N ASP A 82 1.83 34.77 19.49
CA ASP A 82 1.00 35.88 19.93
C ASP A 82 -0.21 36.06 19.03
N MET A 83 -1.28 36.59 19.61
CA MET A 83 -2.53 36.87 18.89
C MET A 83 -2.38 38.12 18.01
N ARG A 84 -1.74 39.17 18.49
CA ARG A 84 -1.65 40.46 17.83
C ARG A 84 -0.28 40.72 17.25
N MET A 85 -0.13 40.43 15.95
CA MET A 85 1.12 40.71 15.23
C MET A 85 0.81 41.60 14.01
N PRO A 86 1.76 42.45 13.58
CA PRO A 86 1.61 43.24 12.36
C PRO A 86 1.50 42.36 11.11
N GLY A 87 0.61 42.77 10.22
CA GLY A 87 0.41 42.06 8.93
C GLY A 87 -0.53 40.88 9.07
N MET A 88 -0.02 39.73 9.46
CA MET A 88 -0.78 38.50 9.69
C MET A 88 -0.96 38.28 11.18
N ASP A 89 -2.19 38.20 11.66
CA ASP A 89 -2.46 37.96 13.08
C ASP A 89 -2.17 36.50 13.48
N GLY A 90 -2.16 36.23 14.81
CA GLY A 90 -1.83 34.91 15.33
C GLY A 90 -2.84 33.83 14.95
N ALA A 91 -4.12 34.15 14.74
CA ALA A 91 -5.11 33.22 14.34
C ALA A 91 -4.90 32.79 12.85
N GLU A 92 -4.66 33.77 12.00
CA GLU A 92 -4.32 33.54 10.59
C GLU A 92 -3.01 32.72 10.46
N PHE A 93 -1.97 33.12 11.22
CA PHE A 93 -0.69 32.41 11.25
C PHE A 93 -0.87 30.93 11.67
N LEU A 94 -1.59 30.66 12.77
CA LEU A 94 -1.80 29.30 13.25
C LEU A 94 -2.69 28.47 12.31
N ALA A 95 -3.57 29.11 11.53
CA ALA A 95 -4.30 28.43 10.43
C ALA A 95 -3.35 28.00 9.32
N GLU A 96 -2.38 28.85 8.92
CA GLU A 96 -1.34 28.48 7.95
C GLU A 96 -0.41 27.38 8.51
N VAL A 97 -0.02 27.45 9.79
CA VAL A 97 0.75 26.39 10.46
C VAL A 97 0.05 25.03 10.33
N ARG A 98 -1.29 25.00 10.49
CA ARG A 98 -2.07 23.75 10.31
C ARG A 98 -1.90 23.14 8.93
N THR A 99 -1.74 23.98 7.91
CA THR A 99 -1.55 23.53 6.52
C THR A 99 -0.11 23.06 6.28
N VAL A 100 0.87 23.82 6.76
CA VAL A 100 2.31 23.55 6.56
C VAL A 100 2.82 22.41 7.45
N SER A 101 2.38 22.38 8.70
CA SER A 101 2.78 21.39 9.71
C SER A 101 1.57 20.90 10.51
N PRO A 102 0.73 20.04 9.94
CA PRO A 102 -0.56 19.64 10.52
C PRO A 102 -0.43 18.91 11.87
N ASP A 103 0.72 18.30 12.12
CA ASP A 103 0.99 17.56 13.35
C ASP A 103 1.46 18.46 14.49
N SER A 104 1.95 19.68 14.21
CA SER A 104 2.38 20.62 15.24
C SER A 104 1.21 21.02 16.13
N ILE A 105 1.44 21.02 17.44
CA ILE A 105 0.47 21.51 18.41
C ILE A 105 0.55 23.04 18.45
N ARG A 106 -0.57 23.68 18.20
CA ARG A 106 -0.69 25.13 18.05
C ARG A 106 -1.23 25.74 19.32
N VAL A 107 -0.50 26.69 19.90
CA VAL A 107 -0.84 27.41 21.13
C VAL A 107 -0.88 28.90 20.83
N MET A 108 -1.90 29.57 21.32
CA MET A 108 -2.08 31.02 21.16
C MET A 108 -1.84 31.75 22.51
N LEU A 109 -1.07 32.82 22.48
CA LEU A 109 -0.98 33.79 23.58
C LEU A 109 -1.94 34.93 23.28
N THR A 110 -2.85 35.28 24.22
CA THR A 110 -3.91 36.25 23.96
C THR A 110 -4.11 37.18 25.16
N GLY A 111 -4.52 38.41 24.92
CA GLY A 111 -4.99 39.32 25.96
C GLY A 111 -6.46 39.07 26.31
N HIS A 112 -6.92 39.66 27.39
CA HIS A 112 -8.34 39.59 27.81
C HIS A 112 -9.32 40.12 26.75
N SER A 113 -8.92 41.07 25.92
CA SER A 113 -9.74 41.67 24.87
C SER A 113 -10.04 40.72 23.71
N ASP A 114 -9.23 39.69 23.52
CA ASP A 114 -9.30 38.83 22.34
C ASP A 114 -9.78 37.41 22.66
N MET A 115 -10.33 37.23 23.87
CA MET A 115 -10.78 35.93 24.39
C MET A 115 -11.84 35.25 23.48
N GLU A 116 -12.77 36.01 22.92
CA GLU A 116 -13.80 35.45 22.05
C GLU A 116 -13.24 34.86 20.76
N ILE A 117 -12.19 35.48 20.22
CA ILE A 117 -11.48 35.00 19.02
C ILE A 117 -10.73 33.71 19.34
N ALA A 118 -10.01 33.70 20.49
CA ALA A 118 -9.28 32.51 20.92
C ALA A 118 -10.19 31.31 21.16
N VAL A 119 -11.35 31.51 21.82
CA VAL A 119 -12.35 30.46 22.06
C VAL A 119 -12.92 29.92 20.73
N ARG A 120 -13.21 30.80 19.78
CA ARG A 120 -13.65 30.38 18.44
C ARG A 120 -12.59 29.57 17.73
N ALA A 121 -11.33 30.00 17.74
CA ALA A 121 -10.23 29.29 17.10
C ALA A 121 -10.00 27.90 17.71
N VAL A 122 -10.21 27.70 19.01
CA VAL A 122 -10.21 26.36 19.64
C VAL A 122 -11.38 25.51 19.10
N ASN A 123 -12.60 26.08 19.09
CA ASN A 123 -13.80 25.35 18.67
C ASN A 123 -13.75 24.95 17.19
N GLU A 124 -13.12 25.74 16.34
CA GLU A 124 -12.89 25.45 14.92
C GLU A 124 -11.68 24.50 14.69
N GLY A 125 -11.02 24.07 15.77
CA GLY A 125 -9.85 23.16 15.70
C GLY A 125 -8.60 23.80 15.08
N GLN A 126 -8.54 25.15 15.04
CA GLN A 126 -7.39 25.88 14.52
C GLN A 126 -6.22 25.87 15.52
N ILE A 127 -6.53 25.95 16.81
CA ILE A 127 -5.55 25.89 17.91
C ILE A 127 -5.91 24.79 18.90
N PHE A 128 -4.90 24.27 19.60
CA PHE A 128 -5.09 23.27 20.65
C PHE A 128 -5.45 23.92 21.99
N ARG A 129 -4.78 25.02 22.31
CA ARG A 129 -4.95 25.75 23.57
C ARG A 129 -4.60 27.24 23.40
N PHE A 130 -5.15 28.08 24.26
CA PHE A 130 -4.69 29.44 24.42
C PHE A 130 -4.27 29.71 25.86
N LEU A 131 -3.37 30.68 26.05
CA LEU A 131 -2.92 31.21 27.35
C LEU A 131 -3.18 32.71 27.39
N ILE A 132 -3.67 33.19 28.52
CA ILE A 132 -4.01 34.60 28.70
C ILE A 132 -2.78 35.34 29.28
N LYS A 133 -2.34 36.40 28.60
CA LYS A 133 -1.29 37.30 29.10
C LYS A 133 -1.80 38.14 30.28
N PRO A 134 -1.00 38.30 31.35
CA PRO A 134 0.38 37.85 31.54
C PRO A 134 0.44 36.36 31.93
N VAL A 135 1.35 35.58 31.30
CA VAL A 135 1.54 34.16 31.58
C VAL A 135 2.71 34.01 32.57
N THR A 136 2.50 33.24 33.64
CA THR A 136 3.61 32.90 34.53
C THR A 136 4.54 31.87 33.90
N PRO A 137 5.84 31.87 34.20
CA PRO A 137 6.79 30.88 33.68
C PRO A 137 6.36 29.44 33.92
N GLU A 138 5.79 29.18 35.11
CA GLU A 138 5.33 27.84 35.49
C GLU A 138 4.14 27.36 34.66
N ALA A 139 3.15 28.25 34.44
CA ALA A 139 1.99 27.94 33.61
C ALA A 139 2.37 27.73 32.13
N PHE A 140 3.30 28.54 31.62
CA PHE A 140 3.81 28.40 30.26
C PHE A 140 4.53 27.07 30.06
N LEU A 141 5.47 26.75 30.98
CA LEU A 141 6.24 25.52 30.94
C LEU A 141 5.32 24.27 31.05
N ALA A 142 4.34 24.30 31.98
CA ALA A 142 3.37 23.22 32.14
C ALA A 142 2.58 22.98 30.84
N THR A 143 2.14 24.08 30.19
CA THR A 143 1.44 23.98 28.91
C THR A 143 2.31 23.38 27.82
N LEU A 144 3.57 23.78 27.70
CA LEU A 144 4.46 23.19 26.68
C LEU A 144 4.71 21.71 26.91
N ARG A 145 4.89 21.26 28.17
CA ARG A 145 5.03 19.84 28.52
C ARG A 145 3.81 19.03 28.07
N GLU A 146 2.60 19.55 28.36
CA GLU A 146 1.36 18.88 27.92
C GLU A 146 1.27 18.82 26.39
N CYS A 147 1.60 19.92 25.70
CA CYS A 147 1.56 19.98 24.24
C CYS A 147 2.58 19.02 23.60
N VAL A 148 3.80 18.97 24.13
CA VAL A 148 4.83 18.02 23.64
C VAL A 148 4.42 16.59 23.90
N ALA A 149 3.86 16.29 25.08
CA ALA A 149 3.33 14.95 25.37
C ALA A 149 2.21 14.55 24.40
N GLN A 150 1.30 15.47 24.10
CA GLN A 150 0.21 15.26 23.13
C GLN A 150 0.76 15.03 21.71
N TYR A 151 1.76 15.80 21.29
CA TYR A 151 2.41 15.62 19.98
C TYR A 151 3.03 14.22 19.86
N HIS A 152 3.79 13.79 20.88
CA HIS A 152 4.39 12.46 20.86
C HIS A 152 3.35 11.33 20.89
N ALA A 153 2.30 11.48 21.70
CA ALA A 153 1.21 10.50 21.75
C ALA A 153 0.53 10.34 20.38
N ALA A 154 0.18 11.46 19.73
CA ALA A 154 -0.43 11.44 18.40
C ALA A 154 0.51 10.81 17.33
N ARG A 155 1.81 11.07 17.38
CA ARG A 155 2.79 10.46 16.47
C ARG A 155 2.96 8.97 16.70
N LEU A 156 2.97 8.53 17.96
CA LEU A 156 3.02 7.11 18.30
C LEU A 156 1.79 6.37 17.77
N GLU A 157 0.60 6.93 18.00
CA GLU A 157 -0.66 6.35 17.50
C GLU A 157 -0.66 6.22 15.96
N LYS A 158 -0.26 7.30 15.24
CA LYS A 158 -0.13 7.26 13.78
C LYS A 158 0.89 6.21 13.32
N GLY A 159 2.03 6.12 14.01
CA GLY A 159 3.07 5.12 13.72
C GLY A 159 2.56 3.70 13.91
N GLN A 160 1.86 3.42 15.02
CA GLN A 160 1.27 2.11 15.28
C GLN A 160 0.19 1.76 14.27
N LEU A 161 -0.67 2.72 13.91
CA LEU A 161 -1.71 2.51 12.89
C LEU A 161 -1.08 2.18 11.54
N LYS A 162 -0.03 2.90 11.13
CA LYS A 162 0.67 2.61 9.88
C LYS A 162 1.27 1.20 9.88
N ILE A 163 1.96 0.81 10.95
CA ILE A 163 2.53 -0.55 11.08
C ILE A 163 1.43 -1.61 11.00
N ALA A 164 0.29 -1.38 11.64
CA ALA A 164 -0.84 -2.31 11.59
C ALA A 164 -1.45 -2.43 10.19
N ILE A 165 -1.58 -1.31 9.46
CA ILE A 165 -2.06 -1.31 8.07
C ILE A 165 -1.07 -2.08 7.18
N ASP A 166 0.23 -1.77 7.24
CA ASP A 166 1.26 -2.43 6.45
C ASP A 166 1.30 -3.95 6.73
N ALA A 167 1.13 -4.35 8.00
CA ALA A 167 1.06 -5.77 8.39
C ALA A 167 -0.18 -6.47 7.85
N LEU A 168 -1.34 -5.80 7.84
CA LEU A 168 -2.58 -6.34 7.27
C LEU A 168 -2.48 -6.51 5.75
N GLU A 169 -1.89 -5.55 5.05
CA GLU A 169 -1.66 -5.63 3.60
C GLU A 169 -0.73 -6.80 3.24
N GLN A 170 0.34 -6.99 4.01
CA GLN A 170 1.26 -8.12 3.81
C GLN A 170 0.60 -9.47 4.10
N LEU A 171 -0.24 -9.54 5.15
CA LEU A 171 -0.98 -10.75 5.49
C LEU A 171 -1.99 -11.10 4.39
N ASP A 172 -2.72 -10.12 3.87
CA ASP A 172 -3.68 -10.29 2.77
C ASP A 172 -2.97 -10.87 1.54
N LEU A 173 -1.89 -10.21 1.07
CA LEU A 173 -1.13 -10.67 -0.10
C LEU A 173 -0.51 -12.06 0.12
N GLY A 174 0.06 -12.31 1.31
CA GLY A 174 0.62 -13.61 1.68
C GLY A 174 -0.43 -14.72 1.67
N THR A 175 -1.64 -14.44 2.17
CA THR A 175 -2.75 -15.38 2.18
C THR A 175 -3.22 -15.71 0.76
N LEU A 176 -3.37 -14.69 -0.11
CA LEU A 176 -3.75 -14.91 -1.50
C LEU A 176 -2.72 -15.76 -2.24
N THR A 177 -1.44 -15.47 -2.04
CA THR A 177 -0.34 -16.25 -2.63
C THR A 177 -0.35 -17.70 -2.14
N ALA A 178 -0.58 -17.91 -0.85
CA ALA A 178 -0.68 -19.26 -0.29
C ALA A 178 -1.87 -20.04 -0.86
N LEU A 179 -3.02 -19.40 -1.06
CA LEU A 179 -4.18 -20.00 -1.72
C LEU A 179 -3.89 -20.36 -3.18
N ALA A 180 -3.27 -19.48 -3.94
CA ALA A 180 -2.86 -19.72 -5.32
C ALA A 180 -1.90 -20.92 -5.41
N ARG A 181 -0.88 -20.96 -4.55
CA ARG A 181 0.05 -22.09 -4.45
C ARG A 181 -0.62 -23.40 -4.07
N ALA A 182 -1.64 -23.37 -3.20
CA ALA A 182 -2.41 -24.56 -2.83
C ALA A 182 -3.21 -25.10 -4.01
N ILE A 183 -3.72 -24.23 -4.88
CA ILE A 183 -4.41 -24.62 -6.11
C ILE A 183 -3.42 -25.16 -7.14
N ASP A 184 -2.32 -24.43 -7.33
CA ASP A 184 -1.24 -24.87 -8.21
C ASP A 184 -0.70 -26.24 -7.81
N ALA A 185 -0.57 -26.53 -6.50
CA ALA A 185 -0.12 -27.81 -5.97
C ALA A 185 -1.11 -28.97 -6.21
N LYS A 186 -2.36 -28.69 -6.60
CA LYS A 186 -3.35 -29.72 -6.97
C LYS A 186 -2.96 -30.50 -8.23
N SER A 187 -2.17 -29.88 -9.11
CA SER A 187 -1.57 -30.51 -10.27
C SER A 187 -0.05 -30.33 -10.24
N ALA A 188 0.69 -31.39 -10.49
CA ALA A 188 2.15 -31.34 -10.56
C ALA A 188 2.68 -30.42 -11.68
N TRP A 189 1.81 -30.01 -12.60
CA TRP A 189 2.16 -29.25 -13.81
C TRP A 189 1.85 -27.76 -13.70
N THR A 190 1.19 -27.34 -12.63
CA THR A 190 0.81 -25.93 -12.40
C THR A 190 1.64 -25.23 -11.34
N ALA A 191 2.72 -25.86 -10.85
CA ALA A 191 3.57 -25.25 -9.83
C ALA A 191 4.06 -23.86 -10.24
N GLY A 192 3.68 -22.83 -9.47
CA GLY A 192 4.03 -21.42 -9.70
C GLY A 192 3.37 -20.78 -10.93
N HIS A 193 2.40 -21.43 -11.56
CA HIS A 193 1.66 -20.91 -12.71
C HIS A 193 0.97 -19.59 -12.38
N SER A 194 0.16 -19.58 -11.31
CA SER A 194 -0.60 -18.41 -10.91
C SER A 194 0.28 -17.18 -10.68
N GLU A 195 1.47 -17.36 -10.07
CA GLU A 195 2.43 -16.27 -9.85
C GLU A 195 3.05 -15.78 -11.16
N ARG A 196 3.45 -16.69 -12.07
CA ARG A 196 4.01 -16.31 -13.39
C ARG A 196 2.99 -15.55 -14.24
N VAL A 197 1.75 -16.02 -14.31
CA VAL A 197 0.65 -15.35 -15.00
C VAL A 197 0.41 -13.96 -14.42
N THR A 198 0.35 -13.84 -13.08
CA THR A 198 0.17 -12.57 -12.40
C THR A 198 1.29 -11.58 -12.72
N ASN A 199 2.54 -12.01 -12.63
CA ASN A 199 3.70 -11.16 -12.91
C ASN A 199 3.69 -10.64 -14.35
N LEU A 200 3.37 -11.52 -15.31
CA LEU A 200 3.29 -11.13 -16.71
C LEU A 200 2.11 -10.17 -16.98
N ALA A 201 0.94 -10.45 -16.41
CA ALA A 201 -0.23 -9.58 -16.52
C ALA A 201 0.06 -8.18 -15.95
N LEU A 202 0.72 -8.09 -14.80
CA LEU A 202 1.11 -6.80 -14.21
C LEU A 202 2.12 -6.04 -15.07
N LYS A 203 3.13 -6.71 -15.63
CA LYS A 203 4.08 -6.08 -16.58
C LYS A 203 3.34 -5.49 -17.78
N MET A 204 2.37 -6.23 -18.33
CA MET A 204 1.53 -5.74 -19.44
C MET A 204 0.67 -4.56 -19.00
N GLY A 205 0.02 -4.64 -17.84
CA GLY A 205 -0.78 -3.56 -17.29
C GLY A 205 0.01 -2.27 -17.03
N HIS A 206 1.24 -2.39 -16.50
CA HIS A 206 2.16 -1.26 -16.35
C HIS A 206 2.54 -0.64 -17.71
N ALA A 207 2.88 -1.48 -18.69
CA ALA A 207 3.24 -1.00 -20.03
C ALA A 207 2.06 -0.30 -20.75
N MET A 208 0.82 -0.67 -20.40
CA MET A 208 -0.41 -0.03 -20.89
C MET A 208 -0.81 1.21 -20.08
N GLY A 209 -0.08 1.57 -19.02
CA GLY A 209 -0.37 2.74 -18.19
C GLY A 209 -1.59 2.59 -17.27
N LEU A 210 -1.94 1.38 -16.86
CA LEU A 210 -3.07 1.14 -15.93
C LEU A 210 -2.80 1.84 -14.58
N PRO A 211 -3.83 2.48 -13.99
CA PRO A 211 -3.73 3.08 -12.65
C PRO A 211 -3.37 2.06 -11.57
N ALA A 212 -2.70 2.51 -10.50
CA ALA A 212 -2.27 1.64 -9.39
C ALA A 212 -3.41 0.79 -8.80
N LYS A 213 -4.60 1.38 -8.60
CA LYS A 213 -5.79 0.64 -8.12
C LYS A 213 -6.19 -0.50 -9.08
N SER A 214 -6.13 -0.26 -10.39
CA SER A 214 -6.45 -1.29 -11.40
C SER A 214 -5.42 -2.42 -11.41
N LEU A 215 -4.14 -2.09 -11.20
CA LEU A 215 -3.06 -3.06 -11.08
C LEU A 215 -3.20 -3.92 -9.81
N GLU A 216 -3.58 -3.33 -8.69
CA GLU A 216 -3.86 -4.06 -7.45
C GLU A 216 -5.02 -5.07 -7.64
N LEU A 217 -6.12 -4.62 -8.22
CA LEU A 217 -7.26 -5.49 -8.54
C LEU A 217 -6.88 -6.60 -9.51
N MET A 218 -6.07 -6.28 -10.53
CA MET A 218 -5.58 -7.26 -11.49
C MET A 218 -4.64 -8.27 -10.84
N HIS A 219 -3.80 -7.84 -9.89
CA HIS A 219 -2.98 -8.74 -9.10
C HIS A 219 -3.82 -9.80 -8.37
N ARG A 220 -4.88 -9.37 -7.66
CA ARG A 220 -5.80 -10.27 -6.94
C ARG A 220 -6.54 -11.21 -7.90
N GLY A 221 -7.06 -10.66 -9.01
CA GLY A 221 -7.81 -11.43 -10.00
C GLY A 221 -6.96 -12.45 -10.76
N ALA A 222 -5.74 -12.04 -11.17
CA ALA A 222 -4.82 -12.94 -11.87
C ALA A 222 -4.29 -14.04 -10.96
N LEU A 223 -3.99 -13.73 -9.69
CA LEU A 223 -3.47 -14.72 -8.75
C LEU A 223 -4.48 -15.85 -8.46
N LEU A 224 -5.77 -15.53 -8.45
CA LEU A 224 -6.85 -16.47 -8.13
C LEU A 224 -7.78 -16.76 -9.33
N HIS A 225 -7.38 -16.44 -10.58
CA HIS A 225 -8.22 -16.69 -11.75
C HIS A 225 -8.68 -18.14 -11.85
N ASP A 226 -7.82 -19.06 -11.47
CA ASP A 226 -7.97 -20.50 -11.53
C ASP A 226 -8.44 -21.16 -10.22
N ILE A 227 -8.85 -20.39 -9.19
CA ILE A 227 -9.22 -20.93 -7.87
C ILE A 227 -10.29 -22.03 -7.94
N GLY A 228 -11.17 -21.93 -8.92
CA GLY A 228 -12.23 -22.92 -9.12
C GLY A 228 -11.75 -24.30 -9.54
N LYS A 229 -10.50 -24.46 -9.97
CA LYS A 229 -9.88 -25.77 -10.24
C LYS A 229 -9.83 -26.68 -9.01
N ILE A 230 -10.04 -26.10 -7.81
CA ILE A 230 -10.24 -26.92 -6.60
C ILE A 230 -11.42 -27.88 -6.74
N GLY A 231 -12.45 -27.53 -7.51
CA GLY A 231 -13.61 -28.39 -7.80
C GLY A 231 -13.41 -29.36 -8.96
N THR A 232 -12.33 -29.26 -9.74
CA THR A 232 -12.09 -30.15 -10.87
C THR A 232 -11.51 -31.49 -10.40
N PRO A 233 -12.06 -32.63 -10.79
CA PRO A 233 -11.50 -33.95 -10.45
C PRO A 233 -10.05 -34.10 -10.91
N PRO A 234 -9.14 -34.69 -10.11
CA PRO A 234 -7.74 -34.91 -10.51
C PRO A 234 -7.60 -35.74 -11.81
N ALA A 235 -8.46 -36.71 -12.02
CA ALA A 235 -8.47 -37.53 -13.23
C ALA A 235 -8.70 -36.72 -14.52
N ILE A 236 -9.40 -35.58 -14.43
CA ILE A 236 -9.62 -34.66 -15.55
C ILE A 236 -8.49 -33.63 -15.61
N LEU A 237 -8.10 -33.09 -14.47
CA LEU A 237 -7.08 -32.03 -14.38
C LEU A 237 -5.71 -32.51 -14.89
N ASP A 238 -5.30 -33.74 -14.53
CA ASP A 238 -4.01 -34.35 -14.88
C ASP A 238 -4.11 -35.38 -16.00
N LYS A 239 -5.21 -35.39 -16.75
CA LYS A 239 -5.39 -36.37 -17.86
C LYS A 239 -4.30 -36.22 -18.90
N VAL A 240 -3.65 -37.35 -19.21
CA VAL A 240 -2.68 -37.44 -20.31
C VAL A 240 -3.44 -37.58 -21.63
N GLY A 241 -3.46 -36.48 -22.40
CA GLY A 241 -4.14 -36.45 -23.70
C GLY A 241 -5.25 -35.38 -23.78
N ARG A 242 -6.07 -35.48 -24.81
CA ARG A 242 -7.19 -34.55 -25.02
C ARG A 242 -8.37 -34.91 -24.12
N LEU A 243 -9.01 -33.90 -23.55
CA LEU A 243 -10.29 -34.05 -22.86
C LEU A 243 -11.38 -34.37 -23.91
N ASP A 244 -12.27 -35.27 -23.58
CA ASP A 244 -13.49 -35.48 -24.37
C ASP A 244 -14.50 -34.34 -24.09
N PRO A 245 -15.61 -34.25 -24.84
CA PRO A 245 -16.57 -33.16 -24.68
C PRO A 245 -17.15 -33.02 -23.25
N GLU A 246 -17.39 -34.14 -22.55
CA GLU A 246 -17.95 -34.12 -21.19
C GLU A 246 -16.89 -33.70 -20.16
N GLU A 247 -15.70 -34.24 -20.28
CA GLU A 247 -14.56 -33.83 -19.45
C GLU A 247 -14.23 -32.33 -19.63
N MET A 248 -14.31 -31.83 -20.89
CA MET A 248 -14.15 -30.43 -21.19
C MET A 248 -15.25 -29.59 -20.54
N ARG A 249 -16.50 -30.05 -20.54
CA ARG A 249 -17.60 -29.39 -19.85
C ARG A 249 -17.30 -29.26 -18.35
N ILE A 250 -16.83 -30.33 -17.72
CA ILE A 250 -16.45 -30.35 -16.30
C ILE A 250 -15.27 -29.40 -16.06
N MET A 251 -14.27 -29.40 -16.91
CA MET A 251 -13.12 -28.51 -16.82
C MET A 251 -13.56 -27.05 -16.87
N ARG A 252 -14.47 -26.67 -17.75
CA ARG A 252 -14.97 -25.29 -17.89
C ARG A 252 -15.75 -24.78 -16.66
N GLU A 253 -16.30 -25.68 -15.83
CA GLU A 253 -17.02 -25.30 -14.61
C GLU A 253 -16.12 -24.60 -13.58
N HIS A 254 -14.77 -24.73 -13.67
CA HIS A 254 -13.89 -24.03 -12.73
C HIS A 254 -14.10 -22.51 -12.71
N VAL A 255 -14.47 -21.89 -13.84
CA VAL A 255 -14.77 -20.47 -13.92
C VAL A 255 -15.93 -20.11 -12.99
N LYS A 256 -17.05 -20.85 -13.08
CA LYS A 256 -18.22 -20.63 -12.23
C LYS A 256 -17.97 -20.97 -10.77
N ILE A 257 -17.19 -22.02 -10.52
CA ILE A 257 -16.78 -22.41 -9.17
C ILE A 257 -15.92 -21.32 -8.54
N GLY A 258 -14.96 -20.78 -9.31
CA GLY A 258 -14.10 -19.69 -8.87
C GLY A 258 -14.89 -18.44 -8.48
N VAL A 259 -15.83 -18.03 -9.30
CA VAL A 259 -16.74 -16.92 -8.98
C VAL A 259 -17.50 -17.17 -7.68
N ARG A 260 -18.11 -18.35 -7.49
CA ARG A 260 -18.84 -18.71 -6.28
C ARG A 260 -17.99 -18.73 -5.03
N ILE A 261 -16.70 -19.08 -5.14
CA ILE A 261 -15.77 -19.08 -4.02
C ILE A 261 -15.44 -17.63 -3.59
N LEU A 262 -15.25 -16.74 -4.56
CA LEU A 262 -14.76 -15.37 -4.29
C LEU A 262 -15.88 -14.35 -4.09
N GLU A 263 -17.08 -14.58 -4.65
CA GLU A 263 -18.22 -13.65 -4.57
C GLU A 263 -18.60 -13.22 -3.15
N PRO A 264 -18.57 -14.10 -2.10
CA PRO A 264 -18.89 -13.70 -0.74
C PRO A 264 -17.86 -12.77 -0.10
N ILE A 265 -16.68 -12.61 -0.69
CA ILE A 265 -15.55 -11.86 -0.12
C ILE A 265 -15.55 -10.44 -0.70
N PRO A 266 -15.85 -9.38 0.10
CA PRO A 266 -16.06 -8.04 -0.42
C PRO A 266 -14.90 -7.46 -1.23
N CYS A 267 -13.64 -7.75 -0.84
CA CYS A 267 -12.45 -7.25 -1.54
C CYS A 267 -12.23 -7.84 -2.94
N PHE A 268 -12.94 -8.93 -3.30
CA PHE A 268 -12.89 -9.52 -4.64
C PHE A 268 -13.98 -9.01 -5.59
N ARG A 269 -14.98 -8.28 -5.11
CA ARG A 269 -16.13 -7.87 -5.94
C ARG A 269 -15.72 -7.22 -7.26
N GLU A 270 -14.75 -6.31 -7.21
CA GLU A 270 -14.23 -5.63 -8.41
C GLU A 270 -13.29 -6.52 -9.24
N ALA A 271 -12.73 -7.58 -8.69
CA ALA A 271 -11.88 -8.54 -9.38
C ALA A 271 -12.64 -9.74 -9.98
N LEU A 272 -13.90 -9.97 -9.58
CA LEU A 272 -14.71 -11.09 -10.10
C LEU A 272 -14.80 -11.17 -11.64
N PRO A 273 -14.92 -10.03 -12.38
CA PRO A 273 -14.92 -10.09 -13.84
C PRO A 273 -13.67 -10.76 -14.42
N MET A 274 -12.52 -10.62 -13.78
CA MET A 274 -11.27 -11.24 -14.24
C MET A 274 -11.35 -12.77 -14.14
N VAL A 275 -11.86 -13.27 -13.01
CA VAL A 275 -12.07 -14.71 -12.79
C VAL A 275 -13.15 -15.28 -13.71
N ALA A 276 -14.21 -14.50 -13.92
CA ALA A 276 -15.35 -14.94 -14.74
C ALA A 276 -15.05 -14.96 -16.24
N GLN A 277 -14.10 -14.15 -16.72
CA GLN A 277 -13.95 -13.80 -18.13
C GLN A 277 -12.57 -14.17 -18.73
N HIS A 278 -11.63 -14.72 -17.97
CA HIS A 278 -10.27 -14.99 -18.45
C HIS A 278 -10.21 -16.04 -19.57
N HIS A 279 -11.27 -16.79 -19.79
CA HIS A 279 -11.44 -17.73 -20.91
C HIS A 279 -12.41 -17.24 -22.00
N GLU A 280 -12.88 -15.99 -21.91
CA GLU A 280 -13.57 -15.38 -23.03
C GLU A 280 -12.59 -15.05 -24.15
N TRP A 281 -13.02 -15.23 -25.39
CA TRP A 281 -12.24 -14.94 -26.58
C TRP A 281 -12.68 -13.61 -27.18
N PHE A 282 -11.75 -12.88 -27.76
CA PHE A 282 -12.04 -11.54 -28.28
C PHE A 282 -13.12 -11.56 -29.37
N ASP A 283 -13.23 -12.65 -30.15
CA ASP A 283 -14.26 -12.86 -31.18
C ASP A 283 -15.62 -13.37 -30.65
N GLY A 284 -15.72 -13.64 -29.33
CA GLY A 284 -16.94 -14.17 -28.70
C GLY A 284 -17.11 -15.67 -28.72
N SER A 285 -16.16 -16.42 -29.26
CA SER A 285 -16.21 -17.89 -29.28
C SER A 285 -15.71 -18.57 -28.00
N GLY A 286 -15.34 -17.77 -26.99
CA GLY A 286 -14.88 -18.21 -25.67
C GLY A 286 -15.99 -18.73 -24.75
N TYR A 287 -15.70 -18.84 -23.47
CA TYR A 287 -16.64 -19.26 -22.42
C TYR A 287 -16.36 -18.51 -21.11
N PRO A 288 -17.31 -18.46 -20.16
CA PRO A 288 -18.60 -19.17 -20.10
C PRO A 288 -19.77 -18.41 -20.73
N ALA A 289 -19.66 -17.07 -20.97
CA ALA A 289 -20.75 -16.23 -21.39
C ALA A 289 -20.76 -15.89 -22.90
N GLY A 290 -19.64 -16.14 -23.61
CA GLY A 290 -19.48 -15.80 -25.02
C GLY A 290 -19.41 -14.29 -25.24
N LEU A 291 -18.76 -13.56 -24.32
CA LEU A 291 -18.52 -12.12 -24.43
C LEU A 291 -17.51 -11.85 -25.56
N ALA A 292 -17.71 -10.75 -26.30
CA ALA A 292 -16.84 -10.37 -27.40
C ALA A 292 -16.29 -8.95 -27.24
N GLY A 293 -15.07 -8.72 -27.71
CA GLY A 293 -14.44 -7.41 -27.80
C GLY A 293 -14.33 -6.72 -26.43
N GLU A 294 -14.76 -5.46 -26.36
CA GLU A 294 -14.67 -4.63 -25.17
C GLU A 294 -15.71 -4.97 -24.08
N ASN A 295 -16.66 -5.86 -24.36
CA ASN A 295 -17.54 -6.42 -23.33
C ASN A 295 -16.78 -7.32 -22.34
N ILE A 296 -15.61 -7.82 -22.75
CA ILE A 296 -14.66 -8.49 -21.86
C ILE A 296 -13.85 -7.40 -21.15
N SER A 297 -13.79 -7.44 -19.82
CA SER A 297 -13.02 -6.47 -19.05
C SER A 297 -11.55 -6.44 -19.47
N LEU A 298 -10.95 -5.25 -19.57
CA LEU A 298 -9.56 -5.11 -20.00
C LEU A 298 -8.59 -5.97 -19.18
N PRO A 299 -8.66 -6.03 -17.83
CA PRO A 299 -7.81 -6.93 -17.07
C PRO A 299 -8.00 -8.42 -17.42
N ALA A 300 -9.23 -8.87 -17.69
CA ALA A 300 -9.46 -10.27 -18.10
C ALA A 300 -8.82 -10.58 -19.45
N ARG A 301 -8.90 -9.65 -20.42
CA ARG A 301 -8.21 -9.80 -21.71
C ARG A 301 -6.68 -9.87 -21.56
N ILE A 302 -6.11 -9.10 -20.61
CA ILE A 302 -4.67 -9.17 -20.29
C ILE A 302 -4.31 -10.50 -19.66
N ILE A 303 -5.09 -10.98 -18.69
CA ILE A 303 -4.87 -12.27 -18.02
C ILE A 303 -4.95 -13.42 -19.03
N ALA A 304 -5.91 -13.40 -19.95
CA ALA A 304 -6.04 -14.41 -21.00
C ALA A 304 -4.78 -14.56 -21.87
N VAL A 305 -4.11 -13.44 -22.21
CA VAL A 305 -2.84 -13.44 -22.92
C VAL A 305 -1.73 -14.05 -22.06
N ALA A 306 -1.62 -13.61 -20.79
CA ALA A 306 -0.60 -14.08 -19.88
C ALA A 306 -0.74 -15.58 -19.56
N ASP A 307 -1.96 -16.05 -19.28
CA ASP A 307 -2.28 -17.47 -19.01
C ASP A 307 -1.94 -18.35 -20.21
N CYS A 308 -2.41 -17.97 -21.40
CA CYS A 308 -2.13 -18.75 -22.60
C CYS A 308 -0.63 -18.82 -22.89
N TYR A 309 0.11 -17.73 -22.74
CA TYR A 309 1.57 -17.73 -22.93
C TYR A 309 2.26 -18.67 -21.94
N ASP A 310 1.97 -18.56 -20.64
CA ASP A 310 2.54 -19.47 -19.63
C ASP A 310 2.19 -20.91 -19.93
N ALA A 311 0.94 -21.17 -20.32
CA ALA A 311 0.52 -22.52 -20.74
C ALA A 311 1.28 -23.04 -21.95
N LEU A 312 1.67 -22.20 -22.91
CA LEU A 312 2.42 -22.61 -24.10
C LEU A 312 3.88 -22.93 -23.79
N VAL A 313 4.54 -22.15 -22.94
CA VAL A 313 5.98 -22.29 -22.68
C VAL A 313 6.31 -23.24 -21.53
N SER A 314 5.35 -23.58 -20.68
CA SER A 314 5.50 -24.50 -19.55
C SER A 314 5.31 -25.96 -19.99
N ASP A 315 6.02 -26.89 -19.35
CA ASP A 315 5.82 -28.34 -19.52
C ASP A 315 4.42 -28.74 -19.04
N ARG A 316 3.76 -29.64 -19.77
CA ARG A 316 2.44 -30.19 -19.44
C ARG A 316 2.51 -31.74 -19.47
N PRO A 317 1.56 -32.50 -18.86
CA PRO A 317 1.58 -33.95 -18.79
C PRO A 317 1.77 -34.65 -20.15
N TYR A 318 1.31 -34.01 -21.20
CA TYR A 318 1.23 -34.57 -22.56
C TYR A 318 2.18 -33.87 -23.56
N ARG A 319 2.93 -32.82 -23.16
CA ARG A 319 3.89 -32.14 -24.05
C ARG A 319 4.93 -31.30 -23.27
N LYS A 320 6.11 -31.17 -23.84
CA LYS A 320 7.11 -30.18 -23.45
C LYS A 320 6.63 -28.76 -23.80
N GLY A 321 7.07 -27.78 -23.00
CA GLY A 321 6.86 -26.38 -23.31
C GLY A 321 7.44 -26.05 -24.70
N LEU A 322 6.75 -25.16 -25.40
CA LEU A 322 7.22 -24.67 -26.68
C LEU A 322 8.38 -23.71 -26.52
N PRO A 323 9.35 -23.70 -27.46
CA PRO A 323 10.33 -22.61 -27.54
C PRO A 323 9.60 -21.26 -27.63
N GLN A 324 10.10 -20.24 -26.91
CA GLN A 324 9.50 -18.91 -26.85
C GLN A 324 9.10 -18.37 -28.23
N ARG A 325 9.98 -18.49 -29.23
CA ARG A 325 9.69 -18.01 -30.59
C ARG A 325 8.44 -18.65 -31.20
N GLN A 326 8.22 -19.95 -30.98
CA GLN A 326 7.03 -20.65 -31.48
C GLN A 326 5.77 -20.21 -30.73
N ALA A 327 5.85 -20.08 -29.40
CA ALA A 327 4.75 -19.57 -28.59
C ALA A 327 4.32 -18.17 -29.05
N LEU A 328 5.27 -17.25 -29.22
CA LEU A 328 5.00 -15.89 -29.70
C LEU A 328 4.33 -15.88 -31.08
N GLU A 329 4.77 -16.72 -32.01
CA GLU A 329 4.15 -16.82 -33.35
C GLU A 329 2.70 -17.31 -33.25
N MET A 330 2.43 -18.32 -32.43
CA MET A 330 1.07 -18.81 -32.17
C MET A 330 0.18 -17.74 -31.56
N MET A 331 0.70 -17.00 -30.56
CA MET A 331 -0.03 -15.90 -29.94
C MET A 331 -0.40 -14.82 -30.97
N ARG A 332 0.55 -14.48 -31.85
CA ARG A 332 0.32 -13.48 -32.90
C ARG A 332 -0.72 -13.92 -33.92
N GLN A 333 -0.75 -15.20 -34.31
CA GLN A 333 -1.71 -15.75 -35.26
C GLN A 333 -3.15 -15.74 -34.71
N ASN A 334 -3.32 -15.76 -33.37
CA ASN A 334 -4.62 -15.70 -32.70
C ASN A 334 -5.04 -14.28 -32.30
N SER A 335 -4.32 -13.24 -32.77
CA SER A 335 -4.72 -11.86 -32.62
C SER A 335 -6.02 -11.55 -33.37
N GLY A 336 -6.98 -10.90 -32.74
CA GLY A 336 -8.29 -10.60 -33.30
C GLY A 336 -9.30 -11.75 -33.21
N THR A 337 -8.87 -12.94 -32.83
CA THR A 337 -9.74 -14.09 -32.56
C THR A 337 -9.77 -14.43 -31.07
N GLN A 338 -8.78 -15.10 -30.55
CA GLN A 338 -8.68 -15.39 -29.13
C GLN A 338 -8.28 -14.15 -28.32
N PHE A 339 -7.38 -13.34 -28.83
CA PHE A 339 -6.79 -12.23 -28.09
C PHE A 339 -7.12 -10.87 -28.71
N ASP A 340 -7.19 -9.86 -27.82
CA ASP A 340 -7.26 -8.46 -28.22
C ASP A 340 -6.00 -8.05 -28.96
N PRO A 341 -6.12 -7.51 -30.20
CA PRO A 341 -4.96 -7.08 -30.99
C PRO A 341 -4.06 -6.07 -30.30
N MET A 342 -4.65 -5.10 -29.56
CA MET A 342 -3.90 -4.07 -28.84
C MET A 342 -3.04 -4.70 -27.72
N ILE A 343 -3.59 -5.67 -27.01
CA ILE A 343 -2.87 -6.36 -25.93
C ILE A 343 -1.75 -7.22 -26.50
N ILE A 344 -1.98 -7.90 -27.62
CA ILE A 344 -0.93 -8.66 -28.31
C ILE A 344 0.21 -7.76 -28.77
N GLU A 345 -0.05 -6.55 -29.27
CA GLU A 345 1.02 -5.62 -29.62
C GLU A 345 1.89 -5.26 -28.41
N VAL A 346 1.28 -4.89 -27.29
CA VAL A 346 2.02 -4.61 -26.02
C VAL A 346 2.81 -5.83 -25.56
N PHE A 347 2.21 -7.01 -25.58
CA PHE A 347 2.87 -8.26 -25.21
C PHE A 347 4.09 -8.54 -26.11
N MET A 348 3.98 -8.35 -27.42
CA MET A 348 5.10 -8.53 -28.38
C MET A 348 6.23 -7.50 -28.16
N LEU A 349 5.91 -6.26 -27.74
CA LEU A 349 6.92 -5.27 -27.38
C LEU A 349 7.71 -5.71 -26.15
N LEU A 350 7.03 -6.19 -25.11
CA LEU A 350 7.68 -6.73 -23.89
C LEU A 350 8.55 -7.96 -24.22
N ALA A 351 8.07 -8.84 -25.12
CA ALA A 351 8.84 -9.99 -25.56
C ALA A 351 10.16 -9.61 -26.26
N ARG A 352 10.13 -8.58 -27.11
CA ARG A 352 11.33 -8.06 -27.80
C ARG A 352 12.32 -7.41 -26.83
N ALA A 353 11.83 -6.74 -25.79
CA ALA A 353 12.64 -6.12 -24.75
C ALA A 353 13.21 -7.14 -23.73
N ALA A 354 13.01 -8.46 -23.93
CA ALA A 354 13.38 -9.53 -22.99
C ALA A 354 12.78 -9.37 -21.58
N GLN A 355 11.59 -8.78 -21.47
CA GLN A 355 10.92 -8.46 -20.19
C GLN A 355 9.81 -9.49 -19.83
N LEU A 356 9.77 -10.64 -20.48
CA LEU A 356 8.77 -11.69 -20.21
C LEU A 356 9.16 -12.62 -19.06
N ALA A 357 10.42 -12.61 -18.64
CA ALA A 357 10.93 -13.46 -17.57
C ALA A 357 10.52 -12.96 -16.17
#